data_6b89a8df48f40cc31579ccfb7d52cd87
#
_entry.id   6b89a8df48f40cc31579ccfb7d52cd87
#
_cell.length_a   1.000
_cell.length_b   1.000
_cell.length_c   1.000
_cell.angle_alpha   90.00
_cell.angle_beta   90.00
_cell.angle_gamma   90.00
#
_symmetry.space_group_name_H-M   'P 1'
#
loop_
_entity.id
_entity.type
_entity.pdbx_description
1 polymer ?
#
loop_
_entity_poly.entity_id
_entity_poly.type
_entity_poly.pdbx_seq_one_letter_code
_entity_poly.pdbx_strand_id
1 'polypeptide(L)'
;MLWLLAAEFRKLVRPLVWGTALVMVAFCLLITWAAAHNARAGLASPRIPDICAKAATAQCGQVIAHAHGAARAAAAATGQLAQPGEVGHVAAGMLASLPGLLLIAMIAGGHWGGEWGSRTIRQLLCREGRRGRVLVAKWLSIWVAGVATLLACWLVLALAAPGLAAASGLPAVHSALWAGLGSSASSAGRAVVVLGMFAAVGTAAGTIGRGQLATTAVTAGSMLLALLVAGIASIGQLSPASFVQAWMGFGPAGYLPTNFWSRFVSGGHVGQLAGLAGVLVTAAVAAAIARWRFATDVTA
;
A
#
# COMPACT_ATOMS: atom_id res chain seq x y z
N MET A 1 0.14 29.08 10.32
CA MET A 1 0.08 27.67 9.85
C MET A 1 -0.38 27.55 8.40
N LEU A 2 -1.40 28.28 7.97
CA LEU A 2 -1.92 28.18 6.59
C LEU A 2 -0.88 28.47 5.50
N TRP A 3 -0.06 29.52 5.66
CA TRP A 3 0.99 29.85 4.70
C TRP A 3 2.06 28.74 4.57
N LEU A 4 2.40 28.08 5.70
CA LEU A 4 3.34 26.96 5.73
C LEU A 4 2.79 25.76 4.96
N LEU A 5 1.52 25.40 5.21
CA LEU A 5 0.84 24.35 4.47
C LEU A 5 0.75 24.68 2.97
N ALA A 6 0.40 25.92 2.62
CA ALA A 6 0.36 26.33 1.22
C ALA A 6 1.74 26.22 0.54
N ALA A 7 2.81 26.58 1.25
CA ALA A 7 4.18 26.42 0.74
C ALA A 7 4.57 24.94 0.57
N GLU A 8 4.19 24.07 1.51
CA GLU A 8 4.45 22.63 1.41
C GLU A 8 3.61 21.99 0.28
N PHE A 9 2.33 22.36 0.12
CA PHE A 9 1.49 21.86 -0.96
C PHE A 9 1.97 22.30 -2.35
N ARG A 10 2.54 23.50 -2.52
CA ARG A 10 3.17 23.89 -3.79
C ARG A 10 4.32 22.95 -4.19
N LYS A 11 4.98 22.34 -3.22
CA LYS A 11 6.04 21.36 -3.50
C LYS A 11 5.50 20.03 -4.03
N LEU A 12 4.22 19.69 -3.80
CA LEU A 12 3.57 18.51 -4.36
C LEU A 12 3.44 18.59 -5.90
N VAL A 13 3.50 19.80 -6.46
CA VAL A 13 3.49 20.00 -7.93
C VAL A 13 4.84 19.64 -8.57
N ARG A 14 5.86 19.28 -7.79
CA ARG A 14 7.18 18.91 -8.33
C ARG A 14 7.11 17.64 -9.19
N PRO A 15 7.93 17.57 -10.27
CA PRO A 15 7.94 16.42 -11.19
C PRO A 15 8.16 15.07 -10.51
N LEU A 16 8.96 15.06 -9.43
CA LEU A 16 9.22 13.83 -8.66
C LEU A 16 7.93 13.23 -8.08
N VAL A 17 7.05 14.06 -7.50
CA VAL A 17 5.81 13.57 -6.88
C VAL A 17 4.86 13.03 -7.96
N TRP A 18 4.71 13.75 -9.06
CA TRP A 18 3.90 13.30 -10.18
C TRP A 18 4.48 12.07 -10.87
N GLY A 19 5.80 12.02 -11.03
CA GLY A 19 6.48 10.85 -11.60
C GLY A 19 6.26 9.60 -10.75
N THR A 20 6.39 9.70 -9.42
CA THR A 20 6.13 8.57 -8.51
C THR A 20 4.66 8.16 -8.49
N ALA A 21 3.73 9.11 -8.55
CA ALA A 21 2.30 8.81 -8.66
C ALA A 21 1.95 8.11 -9.97
N LEU A 22 2.50 8.56 -11.11
CA LEU A 22 2.32 7.92 -12.42
C LEU A 22 2.88 6.49 -12.44
N VAL A 23 4.07 6.27 -11.89
CA VAL A 23 4.64 4.92 -11.75
C VAL A 23 3.73 4.03 -10.93
N MET A 24 3.14 4.55 -9.83
CA MET A 24 2.22 3.79 -9.00
C MET A 24 0.93 3.44 -9.74
N VAL A 25 0.36 4.38 -10.49
CA VAL A 25 -0.81 4.14 -11.34
C VAL A 25 -0.51 3.07 -12.40
N ALA A 26 0.62 3.18 -13.09
CA ALA A 26 1.05 2.20 -14.09
C ALA A 26 1.25 0.82 -13.47
N PHE A 27 1.80 0.75 -12.28
CA PHE A 27 1.99 -0.48 -11.53
C PHE A 27 0.64 -1.11 -11.12
N CYS A 28 -0.31 -0.32 -10.64
CA CYS A 28 -1.66 -0.79 -10.33
C CYS A 28 -2.36 -1.37 -11.58
N LEU A 29 -2.25 -0.70 -12.73
CA LEU A 29 -2.79 -1.18 -14.00
C LEU A 29 -2.14 -2.50 -14.42
N LEU A 30 -0.80 -2.58 -14.35
CA LEU A 30 -0.04 -3.78 -14.70
C LEU A 30 -0.44 -4.99 -13.84
N ILE A 31 -0.54 -4.80 -12.53
CA ILE A 31 -0.94 -5.87 -11.60
C ILE A 31 -2.38 -6.32 -11.86
N THR A 32 -3.30 -5.38 -12.09
CA THR A 32 -4.68 -5.71 -12.40
C THR A 32 -4.79 -6.47 -13.72
N TRP A 33 -4.05 -6.04 -14.75
CA TRP A 33 -3.96 -6.75 -16.02
C TRP A 33 -3.35 -8.14 -15.87
N ALA A 34 -2.23 -8.27 -15.16
CA ALA A 34 -1.56 -9.55 -14.93
C ALA A 34 -2.46 -10.53 -14.16
N ALA A 35 -3.23 -10.02 -13.21
CA ALA A 35 -4.20 -10.80 -12.48
C ALA A 35 -5.32 -11.33 -13.37
N ALA A 36 -5.90 -10.48 -14.19
CA ALA A 36 -6.94 -10.86 -15.14
C ALA A 36 -6.41 -11.89 -16.16
N HIS A 37 -5.20 -11.70 -16.66
CA HIS A 37 -4.55 -12.63 -17.57
C HIS A 37 -4.30 -14.01 -16.93
N ASN A 38 -3.76 -14.03 -15.70
CA ASN A 38 -3.52 -15.27 -14.96
C ASN A 38 -4.83 -16.01 -14.61
N ALA A 39 -5.89 -15.28 -14.28
CA ALA A 39 -7.19 -15.88 -14.04
C ALA A 39 -7.74 -16.58 -15.29
N ARG A 40 -7.61 -15.97 -16.46
CA ARG A 40 -7.95 -16.58 -17.75
C ARG A 40 -7.11 -17.81 -18.05
N ALA A 41 -5.79 -17.72 -17.87
CA ALA A 41 -4.89 -18.84 -18.07
C ALA A 41 -5.23 -20.03 -17.14
N GLY A 42 -5.59 -19.75 -15.88
CA GLY A 42 -6.05 -20.75 -14.92
C GLY A 42 -7.37 -21.42 -15.33
N LEU A 43 -8.28 -20.68 -15.99
CA LEU A 43 -9.50 -21.28 -16.57
C LEU A 43 -9.21 -22.21 -17.74
N ALA A 44 -8.27 -21.82 -18.61
CA ALA A 44 -7.91 -22.61 -19.78
C ALA A 44 -7.11 -23.87 -19.41
N SER A 45 -6.26 -23.78 -18.40
CA SER A 45 -5.37 -24.87 -17.96
C SER A 45 -5.26 -24.89 -16.44
N PRO A 46 -6.25 -25.46 -15.73
CA PRO A 46 -6.18 -25.61 -14.29
C PRO A 46 -4.99 -26.50 -13.90
N ARG A 47 -4.29 -26.12 -12.82
CA ARG A 47 -3.16 -26.89 -12.31
C ARG A 47 -3.63 -28.22 -11.77
N ILE A 48 -3.47 -29.27 -12.56
CA ILE A 48 -3.75 -30.66 -12.19
C ILE A 48 -2.41 -31.32 -11.80
N PRO A 49 -2.31 -31.99 -10.63
CA PRO A 49 -1.11 -32.74 -10.28
C PRO A 49 -0.75 -33.77 -11.36
N ASP A 50 0.54 -33.90 -11.71
CA ASP A 50 1.03 -34.78 -12.77
C ASP A 50 0.61 -36.22 -12.58
N ILE A 51 0.46 -36.70 -11.32
CA ILE A 51 -0.04 -38.00 -10.96
C ILE A 51 -1.46 -38.23 -11.50
N CYS A 52 -2.33 -37.23 -11.42
CA CYS A 52 -3.69 -37.34 -11.90
C CYS A 52 -3.83 -37.07 -13.41
N ALA A 53 -2.86 -36.47 -14.05
CA ALA A 53 -2.83 -36.29 -15.49
C ALA A 53 -2.57 -37.63 -16.22
N LYS A 54 -1.94 -38.60 -15.52
CA LYS A 54 -1.53 -39.90 -16.07
C LYS A 54 -2.36 -41.10 -15.59
N ALA A 55 -3.14 -40.96 -14.52
CA ALA A 55 -3.88 -42.04 -13.89
C ALA A 55 -5.39 -41.75 -13.85
N ALA A 56 -6.20 -42.50 -14.56
CA ALA A 56 -7.66 -42.42 -14.57
C ALA A 56 -8.28 -43.14 -13.35
N THR A 57 -7.97 -42.70 -12.13
CA THR A 57 -8.59 -43.26 -10.92
C THR A 57 -9.76 -42.38 -10.47
N ALA A 58 -10.74 -42.94 -9.76
CA ALA A 58 -11.88 -42.21 -9.23
C ALA A 58 -11.46 -41.02 -8.32
N GLN A 59 -10.38 -41.17 -7.55
CA GLN A 59 -9.79 -40.09 -6.74
C GLN A 59 -9.23 -38.98 -7.60
N CYS A 60 -8.58 -39.30 -8.72
CA CYS A 60 -8.09 -38.28 -9.65
C CYS A 60 -9.24 -37.51 -10.31
N GLY A 61 -10.38 -38.15 -10.57
CA GLY A 61 -11.59 -37.46 -11.06
C GLY A 61 -12.09 -36.36 -10.08
N GLN A 62 -12.08 -36.66 -8.79
CA GLN A 62 -12.45 -35.67 -7.77
C GLN A 62 -11.44 -34.52 -7.68
N VAL A 63 -10.12 -34.81 -7.73
CA VAL A 63 -9.05 -33.80 -7.71
C VAL A 63 -9.15 -32.89 -8.93
N ILE A 64 -9.40 -33.45 -10.12
CA ILE A 64 -9.60 -32.68 -11.36
C ILE A 64 -10.83 -31.76 -11.26
N ALA A 65 -11.96 -32.29 -10.79
CA ALA A 65 -13.18 -31.51 -10.60
C ALA A 65 -12.96 -30.38 -9.59
N HIS A 66 -12.25 -30.64 -8.49
CA HIS A 66 -11.90 -29.63 -7.50
C HIS A 66 -10.99 -28.55 -8.09
N ALA A 67 -9.96 -28.92 -8.86
CA ALA A 67 -9.05 -27.98 -9.53
C ALA A 67 -9.79 -27.07 -10.53
N HIS A 68 -10.70 -27.62 -11.31
CA HIS A 68 -11.57 -26.81 -12.20
C HIS A 68 -12.53 -25.90 -11.42
N GLY A 69 -13.09 -26.38 -10.32
CA GLY A 69 -13.93 -25.57 -9.42
C GLY A 69 -13.16 -24.40 -8.83
N ALA A 70 -11.98 -24.64 -8.31
CA ALA A 70 -11.09 -23.62 -7.75
C ALA A 70 -10.65 -22.58 -8.81
N ALA A 71 -10.32 -23.03 -10.03
CA ALA A 71 -9.97 -22.13 -11.13
C ALA A 71 -11.14 -21.21 -11.53
N ARG A 72 -12.35 -21.77 -11.61
CA ARG A 72 -13.57 -20.96 -11.88
C ARG A 72 -13.86 -19.96 -10.77
N ALA A 73 -13.73 -20.36 -9.51
CA ALA A 73 -13.92 -19.47 -8.38
C ALA A 73 -12.88 -18.33 -8.36
N ALA A 74 -11.60 -18.65 -8.64
CA ALA A 74 -10.55 -17.63 -8.74
C ALA A 74 -10.79 -16.64 -9.90
N ALA A 75 -11.25 -17.13 -11.05
CA ALA A 75 -11.57 -16.28 -12.19
C ALA A 75 -12.79 -15.40 -11.91
N ALA A 76 -13.83 -15.92 -11.26
CA ALA A 76 -14.98 -15.15 -10.85
C ALA A 76 -14.62 -14.05 -9.84
N ALA A 77 -13.81 -14.38 -8.83
CA ALA A 77 -13.31 -13.40 -7.86
C ALA A 77 -12.46 -12.29 -8.53
N THR A 78 -11.60 -12.66 -9.49
CA THR A 78 -10.82 -11.67 -10.24
C THR A 78 -11.70 -10.80 -11.13
N GLY A 79 -12.72 -11.39 -11.76
CA GLY A 79 -13.72 -10.67 -12.54
C GLY A 79 -14.52 -9.69 -11.70
N GLN A 80 -14.86 -10.04 -10.46
CA GLN A 80 -15.50 -9.12 -9.51
C GLN A 80 -14.60 -7.94 -9.17
N LEU A 81 -13.31 -8.17 -8.90
CA LEU A 81 -12.35 -7.11 -8.61
C LEU A 81 -12.11 -6.16 -9.79
N ALA A 82 -12.30 -6.63 -11.01
CA ALA A 82 -12.22 -5.79 -12.20
C ALA A 82 -13.46 -4.93 -12.44
N GLN A 83 -14.48 -4.97 -11.55
CA GLN A 83 -15.65 -4.08 -11.65
C GLN A 83 -15.30 -2.68 -11.14
N PRO A 84 -15.83 -1.61 -11.77
CA PRO A 84 -15.54 -0.23 -11.37
C PRO A 84 -15.81 0.06 -9.88
N GLY A 85 -16.82 -0.60 -9.28
CA GLY A 85 -17.16 -0.45 -7.87
C GLY A 85 -16.17 -1.15 -6.92
N GLU A 86 -15.48 -2.21 -7.36
CA GLU A 86 -14.61 -3.05 -6.53
C GLU A 86 -13.11 -2.74 -6.68
N VAL A 87 -12.71 -2.04 -7.74
CA VAL A 87 -11.28 -1.73 -7.99
C VAL A 87 -10.62 -0.89 -6.88
N GLY A 88 -11.43 -0.22 -6.05
CA GLY A 88 -10.93 0.49 -4.88
C GLY A 88 -10.22 -0.42 -3.88
N HIS A 89 -10.62 -1.69 -3.77
CA HIS A 89 -9.91 -2.69 -2.96
C HIS A 89 -8.49 -2.94 -3.48
N VAL A 90 -8.32 -3.00 -4.81
CA VAL A 90 -7.01 -3.19 -5.44
C VAL A 90 -6.12 -1.98 -5.17
N ALA A 91 -6.62 -0.77 -5.42
CA ALA A 91 -5.87 0.47 -5.15
C ALA A 91 -5.48 0.57 -3.67
N ALA A 92 -6.43 0.33 -2.75
CA ALA A 92 -6.21 0.36 -1.31
C ALA A 92 -5.17 -0.68 -0.87
N GLY A 93 -5.28 -1.92 -1.36
CA GLY A 93 -4.34 -3.00 -1.06
C GLY A 93 -2.93 -2.70 -1.53
N MET A 94 -2.78 -2.14 -2.74
CA MET A 94 -1.48 -1.76 -3.29
C MET A 94 -0.82 -0.64 -2.49
N LEU A 95 -1.56 0.40 -2.13
CA LEU A 95 -1.00 1.53 -1.40
C LEU A 95 -0.81 1.25 0.10
N ALA A 96 -1.57 0.34 0.68
CA ALA A 96 -1.34 -0.14 2.05
C ALA A 96 -0.24 -1.22 2.16
N SER A 97 0.44 -1.55 1.08
CA SER A 97 1.49 -2.57 1.02
C SER A 97 2.86 -1.98 0.67
N LEU A 98 3.85 -2.84 0.38
CA LEU A 98 5.22 -2.43 0.05
C LEU A 98 5.32 -1.37 -1.07
N PRO A 99 4.59 -1.47 -2.20
CA PRO A 99 4.62 -0.43 -3.23
C PRO A 99 4.21 0.95 -2.72
N GLY A 100 3.14 1.04 -1.92
CA GLY A 100 2.70 2.31 -1.34
C GLY A 100 3.70 2.87 -0.33
N LEU A 101 4.36 2.01 0.44
CA LEU A 101 5.44 2.42 1.31
C LEU A 101 6.62 3.00 0.52
N LEU A 102 7.05 2.34 -0.56
CA LEU A 102 8.13 2.82 -1.42
C LEU A 102 7.77 4.18 -2.03
N LEU A 103 6.51 4.35 -2.47
CA LEU A 103 5.99 5.64 -2.90
C LEU A 103 6.18 6.71 -1.82
N ILE A 104 5.72 6.44 -0.59
CA ILE A 104 5.86 7.39 0.53
C ILE A 104 7.33 7.63 0.87
N ALA A 105 8.19 6.61 0.82
CA ALA A 105 9.61 6.75 1.05
C ALA A 105 10.27 7.70 0.03
N MET A 106 9.90 7.60 -1.25
CA MET A 106 10.41 8.50 -2.29
C MET A 106 9.89 9.93 -2.12
N ILE A 107 8.61 10.10 -1.78
CA ILE A 107 8.03 11.42 -1.50
C ILE A 107 8.70 12.04 -0.27
N ALA A 108 8.85 11.29 0.82
CA ALA A 108 9.51 11.77 2.04
C ALA A 108 10.98 12.13 1.77
N GLY A 109 11.70 11.31 1.00
CA GLY A 109 13.06 11.60 0.57
C GLY A 109 13.18 12.91 -0.18
N GLY A 110 12.29 13.16 -1.14
CA GLY A 110 12.24 14.41 -1.89
C GLY A 110 11.87 15.63 -1.03
N HIS A 111 10.87 15.48 -0.15
CA HIS A 111 10.40 16.56 0.72
C HIS A 111 11.39 16.92 1.84
N TRP A 112 11.87 15.91 2.59
CA TRP A 112 12.78 16.14 3.70
C TRP A 112 14.23 16.22 3.24
N GLY A 113 14.68 15.20 2.53
CA GLY A 113 16.07 15.07 2.14
C GLY A 113 16.51 16.15 1.16
N GLY A 114 15.64 16.58 0.26
CA GLY A 114 15.90 17.69 -0.66
C GLY A 114 16.13 19.01 0.08
N GLU A 115 15.40 19.28 1.17
CA GLU A 115 15.56 20.51 1.95
C GLU A 115 16.80 20.50 2.85
N TRP A 116 17.18 19.33 3.38
CA TRP A 116 18.44 19.20 4.08
C TRP A 116 19.61 19.42 3.11
N GLY A 117 19.57 18.81 1.94
CA GLY A 117 20.61 18.93 0.92
C GLY A 117 20.78 20.37 0.41
N SER A 118 19.66 21.10 0.22
CA SER A 118 19.68 22.50 -0.22
C SER A 118 19.84 23.52 0.94
N ARG A 119 19.97 23.05 2.18
CA ARG A 119 20.04 23.86 3.41
C ARG A 119 18.83 24.79 3.66
N THR A 120 17.74 24.60 2.91
CA THR A 120 16.52 25.42 3.04
C THR A 120 15.76 25.16 4.33
N ILE A 121 16.00 24.03 4.98
CA ILE A 121 15.42 23.71 6.30
C ILE A 121 15.82 24.74 7.37
N ARG A 122 17.05 25.28 7.33
CA ARG A 122 17.51 26.31 8.26
C ARG A 122 16.73 27.62 8.07
N GLN A 123 16.53 28.05 6.83
CA GLN A 123 15.74 29.25 6.51
C GLN A 123 14.28 29.09 6.93
N LEU A 124 13.72 27.88 6.77
CA LEU A 124 12.36 27.57 7.21
C LEU A 124 12.22 27.70 8.73
N LEU A 125 13.18 27.18 9.48
CA LEU A 125 13.22 27.25 10.94
C LEU A 125 13.45 28.66 11.49
N CYS A 126 14.19 29.51 10.77
CA CYS A 126 14.34 30.92 11.12
C CYS A 126 13.02 31.69 10.96
N ARG A 127 12.19 31.31 9.99
CA ARG A 127 10.88 31.95 9.74
C ARG A 127 9.78 31.44 10.67
N GLU A 128 9.79 30.14 10.98
CA GLU A 128 8.79 29.48 11.83
C GLU A 128 9.50 28.92 13.08
N GLY A 129 9.51 29.69 14.15
CA GLY A 129 10.16 29.30 15.42
C GLY A 129 9.51 28.09 16.11
N ARG A 130 8.30 27.68 15.68
CA ARG A 130 7.56 26.55 16.25
C ARG A 130 7.83 25.28 15.47
N ARG A 131 8.90 24.58 15.81
CA ARG A 131 9.39 23.36 15.15
C ARG A 131 8.31 22.28 14.94
N GLY A 132 7.43 22.09 15.92
CA GLY A 132 6.32 21.12 15.81
C GLY A 132 5.38 21.40 14.65
N ARG A 133 5.14 22.69 14.32
CA ARG A 133 4.31 23.05 13.17
C ARG A 133 4.94 22.66 11.83
N VAL A 134 6.26 22.77 11.74
CA VAL A 134 7.00 22.34 10.54
C VAL A 134 6.88 20.83 10.36
N LEU A 135 7.06 20.05 11.43
CA LEU A 135 6.90 18.59 11.40
C LEU A 135 5.51 18.17 10.95
N VAL A 136 4.47 18.77 11.55
CA VAL A 136 3.06 18.48 11.20
C VAL A 136 2.77 18.88 9.75
N ALA A 137 3.25 20.03 9.28
CA ALA A 137 3.03 20.47 7.91
C ALA A 137 3.67 19.49 6.90
N LYS A 138 4.86 18.99 7.18
CA LYS A 138 5.56 18.01 6.33
C LYS A 138 4.89 16.64 6.36
N TRP A 139 4.54 16.15 7.54
CA TRP A 139 3.78 14.91 7.66
C TRP A 139 2.48 14.98 6.86
N LEU A 140 1.72 16.07 7.02
CA LEU A 140 0.44 16.27 6.34
C LEU A 140 0.62 16.34 4.81
N SER A 141 1.66 17.03 4.32
CA SER A 141 1.91 17.12 2.88
C SER A 141 2.24 15.76 2.27
N ILE A 142 3.06 14.94 2.93
CA ILE A 142 3.39 13.59 2.49
C ILE A 142 2.14 12.70 2.50
N TRP A 143 1.36 12.77 3.58
CA TRP A 143 0.12 12.03 3.71
C TRP A 143 -0.89 12.38 2.62
N VAL A 144 -1.13 13.68 2.37
CA VAL A 144 -2.03 14.15 1.32
C VAL A 144 -1.57 13.71 -0.07
N ALA A 145 -0.25 13.70 -0.34
CA ALA A 145 0.29 13.18 -1.59
C ALA A 145 -0.02 11.68 -1.76
N GLY A 146 0.12 10.89 -0.68
CA GLY A 146 -0.24 9.47 -0.68
C GLY A 146 -1.74 9.25 -0.93
N VAL A 147 -2.60 10.02 -0.26
CA VAL A 147 -4.06 9.96 -0.45
C VAL A 147 -4.45 10.39 -1.86
N ALA A 148 -3.86 11.45 -2.39
CA ALA A 148 -4.11 11.89 -3.77
C ALA A 148 -3.72 10.80 -4.79
N THR A 149 -2.60 10.10 -4.55
CA THR A 149 -2.18 8.96 -5.38
C THR A 149 -3.17 7.80 -5.26
N LEU A 150 -3.68 7.49 -4.05
CA LEU A 150 -4.72 6.48 -3.85
C LEU A 150 -5.98 6.79 -4.68
N LEU A 151 -6.45 8.02 -4.61
CA LEU A 151 -7.62 8.47 -5.37
C LEU A 151 -7.37 8.43 -6.88
N ALA A 152 -6.18 8.83 -7.32
CA ALA A 152 -5.79 8.73 -8.74
C ALA A 152 -5.75 7.27 -9.22
N CYS A 153 -5.14 6.36 -8.45
CA CYS A 153 -5.14 4.93 -8.75
C CYS A 153 -6.56 4.37 -8.81
N TRP A 154 -7.41 4.70 -7.84
CA TRP A 154 -8.80 4.24 -7.83
C TRP A 154 -9.56 4.73 -9.06
N LEU A 155 -9.48 6.03 -9.38
CA LEU A 155 -10.15 6.62 -10.53
C LEU A 155 -9.69 5.98 -11.85
N VAL A 156 -8.37 5.88 -12.05
CA VAL A 156 -7.81 5.31 -13.28
C VAL A 156 -8.19 3.83 -13.42
N LEU A 157 -8.12 3.06 -12.34
CA LEU A 157 -8.57 1.66 -12.35
C LEU A 157 -10.06 1.55 -12.64
N ALA A 158 -10.90 2.40 -12.06
CA ALA A 158 -12.35 2.39 -12.30
C ALA A 158 -12.68 2.65 -13.79
N LEU A 159 -11.93 3.53 -14.43
CA LEU A 159 -12.08 3.82 -15.87
C LEU A 159 -11.52 2.70 -16.76
N ALA A 160 -10.42 2.07 -16.34
CA ALA A 160 -9.73 1.04 -17.12
C ALA A 160 -10.34 -0.37 -16.94
N ALA A 161 -10.96 -0.65 -15.78
CA ALA A 161 -11.42 -1.98 -15.40
C ALA A 161 -12.34 -2.65 -16.43
N PRO A 162 -13.35 -1.99 -17.04
CA PRO A 162 -14.19 -2.62 -18.03
C PRO A 162 -13.40 -3.06 -19.28
N GLY A 163 -12.46 -2.22 -19.74
CA GLY A 163 -11.58 -2.54 -20.87
C GLY A 163 -10.62 -3.68 -20.55
N LEU A 164 -10.06 -3.72 -19.35
CA LEU A 164 -9.16 -4.79 -18.91
C LEU A 164 -9.91 -6.13 -18.79
N ALA A 165 -11.13 -6.14 -18.27
CA ALA A 165 -11.96 -7.33 -18.17
C ALA A 165 -12.31 -7.87 -19.57
N ALA A 166 -12.75 -7.00 -20.48
CA ALA A 166 -13.07 -7.36 -21.85
C ALA A 166 -11.86 -7.91 -22.61
N ALA A 167 -10.70 -7.23 -22.52
CA ALA A 167 -9.45 -7.66 -23.16
C ALA A 167 -8.94 -9.00 -22.62
N SER A 168 -9.21 -9.30 -21.34
CA SER A 168 -8.83 -10.56 -20.72
C SER A 168 -9.81 -11.71 -21.02
N GLY A 169 -10.97 -11.44 -21.63
CA GLY A 169 -12.01 -12.45 -21.89
C GLY A 169 -12.59 -13.06 -20.62
N LEU A 170 -12.58 -12.32 -19.53
CA LEU A 170 -13.26 -12.71 -18.29
C LEU A 170 -14.77 -12.53 -18.48
N PRO A 171 -15.60 -13.39 -17.85
CA PRO A 171 -17.03 -13.25 -17.94
C PRO A 171 -17.45 -11.86 -17.43
N ALA A 172 -18.22 -11.14 -18.26
CA ALA A 172 -18.74 -9.84 -17.87
C ALA A 172 -19.68 -10.01 -16.68
N VAL A 173 -19.33 -9.45 -15.54
CA VAL A 173 -20.23 -9.41 -14.37
C VAL A 173 -21.05 -8.12 -14.48
N HIS A 174 -22.31 -8.26 -14.83
CA HIS A 174 -23.24 -7.15 -14.92
C HIS A 174 -23.73 -6.79 -13.51
N SER A 175 -22.92 -6.05 -12.77
CA SER A 175 -23.35 -5.43 -11.52
C SER A 175 -23.64 -3.95 -11.74
N ALA A 176 -24.51 -3.38 -10.93
CA ALA A 176 -24.74 -1.94 -10.94
C ALA A 176 -23.41 -1.22 -10.67
N LEU A 177 -23.13 -0.14 -11.40
CA LEU A 177 -21.88 0.67 -11.27
C LEU A 177 -21.56 1.03 -9.81
N TRP A 178 -22.58 1.15 -8.98
CA TRP A 178 -22.49 1.50 -7.57
C TRP A 178 -22.36 0.29 -6.63
N ALA A 179 -22.54 -0.95 -7.15
CA ALA A 179 -22.32 -2.15 -6.36
C ALA A 179 -20.81 -2.21 -6.00
N GLY A 180 -20.52 -2.48 -4.73
CA GLY A 180 -19.16 -2.55 -4.22
C GLY A 180 -18.50 -1.21 -3.85
N LEU A 181 -19.09 -0.05 -4.21
CA LEU A 181 -18.49 1.24 -3.82
C LEU A 181 -18.38 1.43 -2.31
N GLY A 182 -19.34 0.94 -1.53
CA GLY A 182 -19.30 1.04 -0.07
C GLY A 182 -18.14 0.24 0.53
N SER A 183 -17.92 -0.98 0.04
CA SER A 183 -16.83 -1.85 0.47
C SER A 183 -15.47 -1.29 0.02
N SER A 184 -15.36 -0.84 -1.22
CA SER A 184 -14.19 -0.16 -1.75
C SER A 184 -13.83 1.12 -0.98
N ALA A 185 -14.83 1.94 -0.66
CA ALA A 185 -14.63 3.16 0.14
C ALA A 185 -14.15 2.83 1.56
N SER A 186 -14.67 1.76 2.18
CA SER A 186 -14.19 1.32 3.49
C SER A 186 -12.73 0.87 3.44
N SER A 187 -12.32 0.14 2.40
CA SER A 187 -10.94 -0.28 2.20
C SER A 187 -10.03 0.91 1.90
N ALA A 188 -10.48 1.87 1.09
CA ALA A 188 -9.76 3.11 0.86
C ALA A 188 -9.59 3.93 2.16
N GLY A 189 -10.63 4.04 2.98
CA GLY A 189 -10.56 4.67 4.30
C GLY A 189 -9.53 4.03 5.23
N ARG A 190 -9.45 2.69 5.23
CA ARG A 190 -8.41 1.96 5.98
C ARG A 190 -7.01 2.25 5.43
N ALA A 191 -6.85 2.26 4.11
CA ALA A 191 -5.58 2.59 3.47
C ALA A 191 -5.12 4.02 3.77
N VAL A 192 -6.05 4.99 3.87
CA VAL A 192 -5.75 6.38 4.28
C VAL A 192 -5.08 6.42 5.66
N VAL A 193 -5.53 5.60 6.63
CA VAL A 193 -4.91 5.49 7.96
C VAL A 193 -3.49 4.91 7.85
N VAL A 194 -3.31 3.85 7.05
CA VAL A 194 -1.98 3.23 6.82
C VAL A 194 -1.02 4.21 6.16
N LEU A 195 -1.47 4.97 5.17
CA LEU A 195 -0.68 6.02 4.52
C LEU A 195 -0.26 7.11 5.54
N GLY A 196 -1.11 7.41 6.52
CA GLY A 196 -0.77 8.32 7.63
C GLY A 196 0.38 7.78 8.50
N MET A 197 0.38 6.49 8.78
CA MET A 197 1.49 5.81 9.47
C MET A 197 2.76 5.84 8.63
N PHE A 198 2.69 5.50 7.34
CA PHE A 198 3.84 5.55 6.45
C PHE A 198 4.43 6.97 6.34
N ALA A 199 3.57 7.99 6.27
CA ALA A 199 3.99 9.39 6.28
C ALA A 199 4.69 9.78 7.59
N ALA A 200 4.24 9.24 8.74
CA ALA A 200 4.90 9.46 10.02
C ALA A 200 6.29 8.82 10.06
N VAL A 201 6.42 7.58 9.58
CA VAL A 201 7.70 6.88 9.45
C VAL A 201 8.63 7.63 8.49
N GLY A 202 8.13 8.07 7.32
CA GLY A 202 8.90 8.87 6.37
C GLY A 202 9.37 10.22 6.94
N THR A 203 8.52 10.86 7.77
CA THR A 203 8.88 12.09 8.48
C THR A 203 9.98 11.85 9.53
N ALA A 204 9.89 10.77 10.30
CA ALA A 204 10.93 10.38 11.25
C ALA A 204 12.25 10.06 10.53
N ALA A 205 12.19 9.28 9.46
CA ALA A 205 13.34 8.97 8.63
C ALA A 205 14.00 10.23 8.04
N GLY A 206 13.20 11.24 7.67
CA GLY A 206 13.69 12.53 7.18
C GLY A 206 14.46 13.33 8.20
N THR A 207 14.10 13.24 9.48
CA THR A 207 14.88 13.86 10.57
C THR A 207 16.19 13.14 10.87
N ILE A 208 16.26 11.84 10.57
CA ILE A 208 17.46 11.01 10.79
C ILE A 208 18.40 11.08 9.58
N GLY A 209 17.87 10.92 8.38
CA GLY A 209 18.65 10.71 7.15
C GLY A 209 19.32 11.97 6.60
N ARG A 210 18.78 13.17 6.86
CA ARG A 210 19.33 14.48 6.43
C ARG A 210 19.72 14.62 4.95
N GLY A 211 19.28 13.68 4.11
CA GLY A 211 19.52 13.65 2.67
C GLY A 211 18.51 12.79 1.95
N GLN A 212 18.31 13.02 0.65
CA GLN A 212 17.25 12.36 -0.12
C GLN A 212 17.40 10.83 -0.11
N LEU A 213 18.57 10.33 -0.48
CA LEU A 213 18.82 8.89 -0.52
C LEU A 213 18.76 8.26 0.88
N ALA A 214 19.35 8.91 1.88
CA ALA A 214 19.35 8.41 3.24
C ALA A 214 17.93 8.35 3.82
N THR A 215 17.11 9.38 3.62
CA THR A 215 15.69 9.37 4.05
C THR A 215 14.90 8.26 3.38
N THR A 216 15.05 8.10 2.06
CA THR A 216 14.38 7.02 1.32
C THR A 216 14.83 5.65 1.82
N ALA A 217 16.15 5.46 2.00
CA ALA A 217 16.72 4.19 2.47
C ALA A 217 16.28 3.84 3.89
N VAL A 218 16.27 4.81 4.82
CA VAL A 218 15.81 4.60 6.21
C VAL A 218 14.32 4.26 6.23
N THR A 219 13.49 4.95 5.43
CA THR A 219 12.06 4.67 5.36
C THR A 219 11.80 3.27 4.79
N ALA A 220 12.40 2.92 3.67
CA ALA A 220 12.25 1.61 3.05
C ALA A 220 12.85 0.50 3.93
N GLY A 221 14.03 0.72 4.49
CA GLY A 221 14.74 -0.23 5.34
C GLY A 221 13.99 -0.54 6.65
N SER A 222 13.37 0.46 7.29
CA SER A 222 12.58 0.25 8.50
C SER A 222 11.41 -0.70 8.25
N MET A 223 10.83 -0.66 7.06
CA MET A 223 9.72 -1.51 6.73
C MET A 223 10.14 -2.90 6.23
N LEU A 224 11.25 -2.99 5.53
CA LEU A 224 11.86 -4.29 5.24
C LEU A 224 12.20 -5.02 6.55
N LEU A 225 12.73 -4.30 7.54
CA LEU A 225 12.96 -4.86 8.86
C LEU A 225 11.64 -5.30 9.52
N ALA A 226 10.59 -4.49 9.45
CA ALA A 226 9.27 -4.86 9.96
C ALA A 226 8.71 -6.13 9.29
N LEU A 227 8.97 -6.32 7.99
CA LEU A 227 8.61 -7.54 7.26
C LEU A 227 9.42 -8.75 7.73
N LEU A 228 10.73 -8.60 7.89
CA LEU A 228 11.58 -9.67 8.40
C LEU A 228 11.13 -10.11 9.79
N VAL A 229 10.84 -9.15 10.67
CA VAL A 229 10.28 -9.42 12.01
C VAL A 229 8.93 -10.12 11.93
N ALA A 230 8.07 -9.74 10.98
CA ALA A 230 6.77 -10.38 10.77
C ALA A 230 6.88 -11.88 10.38
N GLY A 231 8.00 -12.28 9.77
CA GLY A 231 8.31 -13.68 9.45
C GLY A 231 8.72 -14.53 10.64
N ILE A 232 9.04 -13.94 11.79
CA ILE A 232 9.46 -14.66 12.98
C ILE A 232 8.24 -15.11 13.78
N ALA A 233 8.02 -16.42 13.91
CA ALA A 233 6.80 -17.01 14.48
C ALA A 233 6.46 -16.51 15.90
N SER A 234 7.47 -16.22 16.72
CA SER A 234 7.29 -15.82 18.13
C SER A 234 6.92 -14.34 18.32
N ILE A 235 7.40 -13.44 17.46
CA ILE A 235 7.24 -11.99 17.60
C ILE A 235 6.58 -11.32 16.40
N GLY A 236 6.33 -12.08 15.33
CA GLY A 236 5.81 -11.55 14.08
C GLY A 236 4.47 -10.82 14.23
N GLN A 237 3.64 -11.24 15.20
CA GLN A 237 2.36 -10.60 15.50
C GLN A 237 2.50 -9.15 16.01
N LEU A 238 3.65 -8.78 16.57
CA LEU A 238 3.95 -7.43 17.04
C LEU A 238 4.57 -6.54 15.97
N SER A 239 4.75 -7.05 14.77
CA SER A 239 5.29 -6.28 13.65
C SER A 239 4.29 -5.25 13.13
N PRO A 240 4.73 -4.03 12.76
CA PRO A 240 3.92 -3.07 12.03
C PRO A 240 3.27 -3.64 10.76
N ALA A 241 3.92 -4.56 10.07
CA ALA A 241 3.38 -5.24 8.89
C ALA A 241 2.16 -6.11 9.24
N SER A 242 2.20 -6.84 10.36
CA SER A 242 1.07 -7.64 10.84
C SER A 242 -0.11 -6.78 11.26
N PHE A 243 0.15 -5.62 11.86
CA PHE A 243 -0.90 -4.66 12.20
C PHE A 243 -1.58 -4.06 10.97
N VAL A 244 -0.80 -3.73 9.93
CA VAL A 244 -1.36 -3.26 8.65
C VAL A 244 -2.24 -4.34 8.02
N GLN A 245 -1.76 -5.60 7.99
CA GLN A 245 -2.53 -6.71 7.45
C GLN A 245 -3.85 -6.92 8.20
N ALA A 246 -3.81 -6.93 9.52
CA ALA A 246 -4.98 -7.09 10.38
C ALA A 246 -5.98 -5.94 10.19
N TRP A 247 -5.49 -4.69 10.17
CA TRP A 247 -6.32 -3.52 9.96
C TRP A 247 -7.00 -3.49 8.59
N MET A 248 -6.27 -3.82 7.54
CA MET A 248 -6.81 -3.87 6.17
C MET A 248 -7.81 -5.02 5.99
N GLY A 249 -7.82 -6.01 6.89
CA GLY A 249 -8.70 -7.18 6.79
C GLY A 249 -8.25 -8.15 5.68
N PHE A 250 -6.97 -8.18 5.38
CA PHE A 250 -6.41 -9.11 4.41
C PHE A 250 -6.36 -10.51 5.01
N GLY A 251 -7.35 -11.33 4.68
CA GLY A 251 -7.37 -12.74 5.07
C GLY A 251 -6.33 -13.57 4.31
N PRO A 252 -6.10 -14.84 4.74
CA PRO A 252 -5.18 -15.75 4.06
C PRO A 252 -5.56 -16.06 2.60
N ALA A 253 -6.82 -15.84 2.22
CA ALA A 253 -7.33 -15.94 0.86
C ALA A 253 -7.42 -14.58 0.15
N GLY A 254 -6.85 -13.53 0.76
CA GLY A 254 -7.00 -12.15 0.31
C GLY A 254 -6.40 -11.87 -1.06
N TYR A 255 -7.03 -10.97 -1.71
CA TYR A 255 -6.83 -10.46 -3.05
C TYR A 255 -5.38 -10.20 -3.44
N LEU A 256 -5.05 -10.60 -4.61
CA LEU A 256 -3.84 -10.57 -5.45
C LEU A 256 -2.53 -9.98 -4.92
N PRO A 257 -2.43 -8.70 -4.54
CA PRO A 257 -1.19 -8.16 -4.00
C PRO A 257 -0.91 -8.58 -2.57
N THR A 258 -1.93 -9.02 -1.84
CA THR A 258 -1.86 -9.35 -0.41
C THR A 258 -1.25 -10.70 -0.14
N ASN A 259 -1.25 -11.60 -1.13
CA ASN A 259 -0.55 -12.88 -1.02
C ASN A 259 0.95 -12.73 -0.82
N PHE A 260 1.53 -11.62 -1.25
CA PHE A 260 2.94 -11.31 -0.97
C PHE A 260 3.17 -11.12 0.54
N TRP A 261 2.31 -10.37 1.22
CA TRP A 261 2.40 -10.15 2.66
C TRP A 261 2.04 -11.39 3.47
N SER A 262 0.99 -12.10 3.08
CA SER A 262 0.54 -13.30 3.79
C SER A 262 1.57 -14.44 3.79
N ARG A 263 2.49 -14.45 2.82
CA ARG A 263 3.61 -15.41 2.78
C ARG A 263 4.70 -15.09 3.80
N PHE A 264 4.81 -13.84 4.23
CA PHE A 264 5.83 -13.39 5.18
C PHE A 264 5.30 -13.23 6.61
N VAL A 265 3.98 -13.09 6.77
CA VAL A 265 3.35 -12.97 8.08
C VAL A 265 2.88 -14.35 8.52
N SER A 266 3.68 -15.05 9.31
CA SER A 266 3.28 -16.31 9.92
C SER A 266 2.20 -16.05 10.96
N GLY A 267 0.97 -16.33 10.56
CA GLY A 267 -0.29 -16.17 11.16
C GLY A 267 -0.47 -16.29 12.65
N GLY A 268 -0.62 -15.17 13.29
CA GLY A 268 -1.46 -15.08 14.47
C GLY A 268 -2.68 -14.23 14.11
N HIS A 269 -3.85 -14.60 14.57
CA HIS A 269 -5.06 -13.83 14.32
C HIS A 269 -5.06 -12.56 15.16
N VAL A 270 -4.36 -11.52 14.69
CA VAL A 270 -4.49 -10.18 15.25
C VAL A 270 -5.87 -9.66 14.84
N GLY A 271 -6.72 -9.34 15.80
CA GLY A 271 -8.04 -8.77 15.49
C GLY A 271 -7.90 -7.39 14.83
N GLN A 272 -8.91 -7.00 14.05
CA GLN A 272 -8.88 -5.75 13.28
C GLN A 272 -8.68 -4.49 14.16
N LEU A 273 -9.31 -4.44 15.34
CA LEU A 273 -9.12 -3.32 16.27
C LEU A 273 -7.70 -3.27 16.84
N ALA A 274 -7.11 -4.43 17.15
CA ALA A 274 -5.71 -4.51 17.56
C ALA A 274 -4.78 -4.10 16.44
N GLY A 275 -5.11 -4.42 15.18
CA GLY A 275 -4.42 -3.93 13.99
C GLY A 275 -4.44 -2.41 13.90
N LEU A 276 -5.61 -1.78 14.08
CA LEU A 276 -5.72 -0.31 14.13
C LEU A 276 -4.87 0.29 15.24
N ALA A 277 -4.98 -0.26 16.45
CA ALA A 277 -4.19 0.22 17.59
C ALA A 277 -2.69 0.13 17.31
N GLY A 278 -2.22 -0.97 16.71
CA GLY A 278 -0.82 -1.14 16.32
C GLY A 278 -0.35 -0.14 15.27
N VAL A 279 -1.18 0.15 14.26
CA VAL A 279 -0.90 1.17 13.24
C VAL A 279 -0.78 2.55 13.89
N LEU A 280 -1.70 2.92 14.78
CA LEU A 280 -1.68 4.21 15.48
C LEU A 280 -0.48 4.33 16.43
N VAL A 281 -0.15 3.27 17.17
CA VAL A 281 1.04 3.24 18.06
C VAL A 281 2.31 3.39 17.24
N THR A 282 2.43 2.71 16.11
CA THR A 282 3.59 2.84 15.21
C THR A 282 3.73 4.27 14.70
N ALA A 283 2.62 4.90 14.28
CA ALA A 283 2.61 6.30 13.86
C ALA A 283 3.00 7.26 15.00
N ALA A 284 2.50 7.02 16.22
CA ALA A 284 2.81 7.83 17.39
C ALA A 284 4.30 7.71 17.79
N VAL A 285 4.86 6.51 17.78
CA VAL A 285 6.30 6.28 18.03
C VAL A 285 7.15 6.99 16.99
N ALA A 286 6.81 6.86 15.70
CA ALA A 286 7.52 7.57 14.64
C ALA A 286 7.45 9.08 14.82
N ALA A 287 6.28 9.65 15.16
CA ALA A 287 6.11 11.07 15.43
C ALA A 287 6.92 11.54 16.65
N ALA A 288 6.99 10.72 17.71
CA ALA A 288 7.79 11.00 18.89
C ALA A 288 9.29 11.02 18.58
N ILE A 289 9.79 10.05 17.80
CA ILE A 289 11.17 10.01 17.32
C ILE A 289 11.47 11.24 16.48
N ALA A 290 10.59 11.59 15.53
CA ALA A 290 10.76 12.78 14.70
C ALA A 290 10.87 14.05 15.54
N ARG A 291 9.98 14.21 16.52
CA ARG A 291 9.97 15.37 17.42
C ARG A 291 11.22 15.44 18.27
N TRP A 292 11.62 14.32 18.87
CA TRP A 292 12.82 14.26 19.70
C TRP A 292 14.09 14.60 18.91
N ARG A 293 14.30 13.95 17.77
CA ARG A 293 15.47 14.22 16.92
C ARG A 293 15.49 15.66 16.42
N PHE A 294 14.36 16.17 15.95
CA PHE A 294 14.26 17.53 15.46
C PHE A 294 14.46 18.60 16.55
N ALA A 295 14.19 18.27 17.82
CA ALA A 295 14.48 19.15 18.94
C ALA A 295 15.98 19.15 19.29
N THR A 296 16.64 18.00 19.28
CA THR A 296 18.06 17.86 19.68
C THR A 296 19.03 18.35 18.62
N ASP A 297 18.76 18.12 17.35
CA ASP A 297 19.69 18.38 16.24
C ASP A 297 19.86 19.87 15.87
N VAL A 298 18.95 20.75 16.32
CA VAL A 298 18.99 22.18 15.99
C VAL A 298 19.63 23.01 17.09
N THR A 299 19.97 22.38 18.21
CA THR A 299 20.70 23.02 19.32
C THR A 299 22.24 22.81 19.21
N ALA A 300 22.68 21.96 18.33
CA ALA A 300 24.09 21.76 17.94
C ALA A 300 24.35 22.43 16.57
#